data_c6bf4cd932d504399389567611c33a4b
#
_entry.id   c6bf4cd932d504399389567611c33a4b
#
_cell.length_a   1.000
_cell.length_b   1.000
_cell.length_c   1.000
_cell.angle_alpha   90.00
_cell.angle_beta   90.00
_cell.angle_gamma   90.00
#
_symmetry.space_group_name_H-M   'P 1'
#
loop_
_entity.id
_entity.type
_entity.pdbx_description
1 polymer ?
#
loop_
_entity_poly.entity_id
_entity_poly.type
_entity_poly.pdbx_seq_one_letter_code
_entity_poly.pdbx_strand_id
1 'polypeptide(L)'
;MTDFNPESIASIGPKEFAQLVKATPDSKIAEVMAGDSRAKILDEVFNRMPTLFRADRAGATQAVIHWNITGGPGGSTDTYETVIENGACTVTSHPAREPKLAMTMDPVTFLKVVSGGGNPMMMFMTGKIKAKGDLGLAAQVAKLFDIPKA
;
A
#
# COMPACT_ATOMS: atom_id res chain seq x y z
N MET A 1 9.84 -22.95 3.79
CA MET A 1 9.23 -21.73 4.37
C MET A 1 9.54 -20.53 3.48
N THR A 2 8.55 -19.77 3.12
CA THR A 2 8.75 -18.58 2.27
C THR A 2 9.26 -17.42 3.12
N ASP A 3 10.36 -16.81 2.71
CA ASP A 3 10.93 -15.67 3.40
C ASP A 3 10.30 -14.36 2.90
N PHE A 4 10.25 -13.37 3.79
CA PHE A 4 9.78 -12.03 3.43
C PHE A 4 10.94 -11.27 2.75
N ASN A 5 11.03 -11.42 1.44
CA ASN A 5 12.04 -10.76 0.60
C ASN A 5 11.47 -10.47 -0.79
N PRO A 6 12.14 -9.61 -1.59
CA PRO A 6 11.62 -9.21 -2.90
C PRO A 6 11.41 -10.38 -3.87
N GLU A 7 12.31 -11.33 -3.87
CA GLU A 7 12.24 -12.49 -4.79
C GLU A 7 11.03 -13.37 -4.48
N SER A 8 10.79 -13.64 -3.21
CA SER A 8 9.62 -14.41 -2.78
C SER A 8 8.33 -13.69 -3.11
N ILE A 9 8.27 -12.39 -2.84
CA ILE A 9 7.08 -11.58 -3.12
C ILE A 9 6.79 -11.54 -4.62
N ALA A 10 7.80 -11.39 -5.46
CA ALA A 10 7.63 -11.32 -6.90
C ALA A 10 7.08 -12.61 -7.50
N SER A 11 7.33 -13.76 -6.86
CA SER A 11 6.97 -15.08 -7.39
C SER A 11 5.63 -15.60 -6.91
N ILE A 12 4.95 -14.93 -6.00
CA ILE A 12 3.71 -15.43 -5.40
C ILE A 12 2.50 -14.58 -5.81
N GLY A 13 1.31 -15.20 -5.73
CA GLY A 13 0.05 -14.51 -6.02
C GLY A 13 -0.48 -13.71 -4.83
N PRO A 14 -1.62 -13.02 -5.02
CA PRO A 14 -2.18 -12.15 -3.97
C PRO A 14 -2.49 -12.87 -2.66
N LYS A 15 -3.07 -14.07 -2.73
CA LYS A 15 -3.43 -14.82 -1.53
C LYS A 15 -2.17 -15.27 -0.77
N GLU A 16 -1.18 -15.77 -1.49
CA GLU A 16 0.09 -16.21 -0.90
C GLU A 16 0.84 -15.01 -0.30
N PHE A 17 0.76 -13.85 -0.93
CA PHE A 17 1.31 -12.62 -0.38
C PHE A 17 0.64 -12.27 0.96
N ALA A 18 -0.68 -12.35 1.02
CA ALA A 18 -1.41 -12.08 2.27
C ALA A 18 -1.02 -13.07 3.37
N GLN A 19 -0.84 -14.34 3.03
CA GLN A 19 -0.39 -15.36 3.97
C GLN A 19 1.03 -15.09 4.46
N LEU A 20 1.92 -14.66 3.57
CA LEU A 20 3.29 -14.32 3.92
C LEU A 20 3.35 -13.15 4.91
N VAL A 21 2.60 -12.10 4.66
CA VAL A 21 2.54 -10.95 5.58
C VAL A 21 2.01 -11.38 6.94
N LYS A 22 0.94 -12.16 6.96
CA LYS A 22 0.34 -12.65 8.20
C LYS A 22 1.31 -13.52 9.00
N ALA A 23 2.10 -14.33 8.32
CA ALA A 23 3.05 -15.26 8.95
C ALA A 23 4.36 -14.59 9.39
N THR A 24 4.62 -13.38 8.92
CA THR A 24 5.88 -12.68 9.23
C THR A 24 5.67 -11.76 10.45
N PRO A 25 6.49 -11.87 11.50
CA PRO A 25 6.38 -10.98 12.66
C PRO A 25 6.57 -9.52 12.27
N ASP A 26 5.85 -8.62 12.93
CA ASP A 26 5.93 -7.18 12.66
C ASP A 26 7.36 -6.65 12.76
N SER A 27 8.12 -7.12 13.75
CA SER A 27 9.52 -6.72 13.93
C SER A 27 10.39 -7.13 12.75
N LYS A 28 10.12 -8.27 12.14
CA LYS A 28 10.86 -8.75 10.98
C LYS A 28 10.52 -7.91 9.75
N ILE A 29 9.24 -7.59 9.57
CA ILE A 29 8.80 -6.70 8.48
C ILE A 29 9.49 -5.35 8.61
N ALA A 30 9.47 -4.75 9.80
CA ALA A 30 10.10 -3.46 10.04
C ALA A 30 11.61 -3.49 9.77
N GLU A 31 12.29 -4.57 10.16
CA GLU A 31 13.71 -4.75 9.91
C GLU A 31 14.03 -4.81 8.42
N VAL A 32 13.31 -5.61 7.67
CA VAL A 32 13.49 -5.76 6.22
C VAL A 32 13.20 -4.44 5.51
N MET A 33 12.13 -3.75 5.92
CA MET A 33 11.71 -2.49 5.31
C MET A 33 12.59 -1.29 5.69
N ALA A 34 13.50 -1.47 6.65
CA ALA A 34 14.51 -0.46 6.98
C ALA A 34 15.83 -0.70 6.25
N GLY A 35 15.93 -1.76 5.45
CA GLY A 35 17.16 -2.16 4.75
C GLY A 35 17.09 -2.00 3.24
N ASP A 36 18.03 -2.64 2.56
CA ASP A 36 18.20 -2.50 1.10
C ASP A 36 17.07 -3.10 0.28
N SER A 37 16.31 -4.04 0.83
CA SER A 37 15.20 -4.69 0.14
C SER A 37 13.94 -3.82 0.06
N ARG A 38 13.87 -2.74 0.83
CA ARG A 38 12.69 -1.89 0.92
C ARG A 38 12.18 -1.40 -0.43
N ALA A 39 13.07 -0.82 -1.23
CA ALA A 39 12.68 -0.23 -2.52
C ALA A 39 12.07 -1.28 -3.45
N LYS A 40 12.68 -2.46 -3.53
CA LYS A 40 12.18 -3.54 -4.36
C LYS A 40 10.84 -4.07 -3.89
N ILE A 41 10.65 -4.19 -2.58
CA ILE A 41 9.39 -4.64 -1.99
C ILE A 41 8.29 -3.63 -2.26
N LEU A 42 8.55 -2.34 -2.02
CA LEU A 42 7.56 -1.29 -2.29
C LEU A 42 7.18 -1.24 -3.76
N ASP A 43 8.16 -1.28 -4.66
CA ASP A 43 7.90 -1.28 -6.10
C ASP A 43 7.03 -2.48 -6.49
N GLU A 44 7.33 -3.66 -5.97
CA GLU A 44 6.58 -4.87 -6.27
C GLU A 44 5.13 -4.78 -5.79
N VAL A 45 4.92 -4.29 -4.58
CA VAL A 45 3.59 -4.14 -4.00
C VAL A 45 2.78 -3.10 -4.76
N PHE A 46 3.36 -1.93 -5.01
CA PHE A 46 2.65 -0.87 -5.73
C PHE A 46 2.36 -1.25 -7.19
N ASN A 47 3.26 -1.99 -7.84
CA ASN A 47 3.03 -2.45 -9.20
C ASN A 47 1.88 -3.44 -9.32
N ARG A 48 1.47 -4.05 -8.23
CA ARG A 48 0.28 -4.94 -8.19
C ARG A 48 -1.03 -4.18 -8.05
N MET A 49 -1.00 -2.93 -7.57
CA MET A 49 -2.22 -2.15 -7.36
C MET A 49 -3.09 -2.05 -8.62
N PRO A 50 -2.54 -1.72 -9.81
CA PRO A 50 -3.39 -1.64 -10.99
C PRO A 50 -4.12 -2.93 -11.33
N THR A 51 -3.54 -4.09 -11.03
CA THR A 51 -4.18 -5.39 -11.28
C THR A 51 -5.28 -5.69 -10.29
N LEU A 52 -5.25 -5.08 -9.10
CA LEU A 52 -6.25 -5.25 -8.06
C LEU A 52 -7.34 -4.18 -8.13
N PHE A 53 -7.18 -3.19 -8.97
CA PHE A 53 -8.11 -2.08 -9.09
C PHE A 53 -9.46 -2.54 -9.64
N ARG A 54 -10.54 -2.07 -9.00
CA ARG A 54 -11.92 -2.39 -9.37
C ARG A 54 -12.55 -1.20 -10.11
N ALA A 55 -12.39 -1.18 -11.43
CA ALA A 55 -12.97 -0.13 -12.27
C ALA A 55 -14.49 -0.06 -12.14
N ASP A 56 -15.15 -1.19 -11.90
CA ASP A 56 -16.59 -1.29 -11.69
C ASP A 56 -17.06 -0.54 -10.43
N ARG A 57 -16.18 -0.39 -9.44
CA ARG A 57 -16.50 0.33 -8.20
C ARG A 57 -16.05 1.79 -8.25
N ALA A 58 -15.13 2.12 -9.13
CA ALA A 58 -14.61 3.48 -9.24
C ALA A 58 -15.57 4.43 -9.95
N GLY A 59 -16.35 3.93 -10.91
CA GLY A 59 -17.26 4.76 -11.68
C GLY A 59 -16.55 5.94 -12.31
N ALA A 60 -17.01 7.16 -12.01
CA ALA A 60 -16.44 8.41 -12.49
C ALA A 60 -15.38 8.99 -11.54
N THR A 61 -14.93 8.22 -10.55
CA THR A 61 -13.95 8.69 -9.57
C THR A 61 -12.66 9.13 -10.25
N GLN A 62 -12.22 10.33 -9.90
CA GLN A 62 -10.92 10.85 -10.30
C GLN A 62 -10.17 11.23 -9.02
N ALA A 63 -8.99 10.65 -8.82
CA ALA A 63 -8.25 10.85 -7.59
C ALA A 63 -6.75 10.73 -7.81
N VAL A 64 -6.01 11.55 -7.08
CA VAL A 64 -4.56 11.42 -6.94
C VAL A 64 -4.29 11.15 -5.47
N ILE A 65 -3.66 10.02 -5.17
CA ILE A 65 -3.39 9.57 -3.81
C ILE A 65 -1.88 9.46 -3.63
N HIS A 66 -1.36 10.11 -2.59
CA HIS A 66 0.03 9.95 -2.20
C HIS A 66 0.11 9.01 -0.99
N TRP A 67 1.01 8.04 -1.10
CA TRP A 67 1.30 7.08 -0.04
C TRP A 67 2.69 7.39 0.49
N ASN A 68 2.76 7.94 1.69
CA ASN A 68 4.02 8.26 2.35
C ASN A 68 4.36 7.12 3.31
N ILE A 69 5.32 6.30 2.95
CA ILE A 69 5.72 5.13 3.75
C ILE A 69 6.98 5.49 4.54
N THR A 70 6.85 5.55 5.85
CA THR A 70 7.95 5.89 6.76
C THR A 70 8.85 4.69 7.04
N GLY A 71 9.78 4.83 7.98
CA GLY A 71 10.57 3.71 8.47
C GLY A 71 11.64 3.19 7.53
N GLY A 72 12.08 4.00 6.56
CA GLY A 72 13.16 3.65 5.66
C GLY A 72 14.54 3.81 6.30
N PRO A 73 15.61 3.49 5.56
CA PRO A 73 16.97 3.65 6.04
C PRO A 73 17.24 5.08 6.50
N GLY A 74 17.79 5.24 7.71
CA GLY A 74 18.04 6.55 8.26
C GLY A 74 16.80 7.35 8.61
N GLY A 75 15.63 6.70 8.71
CA GLY A 75 14.36 7.37 9.00
C GLY A 75 13.72 8.02 7.78
N SER A 76 14.13 7.60 6.58
CA SER A 76 13.59 8.16 5.33
C SER A 76 12.14 7.78 5.10
N THR A 77 11.46 8.57 4.27
CA THR A 77 10.08 8.34 3.84
C THR A 77 10.06 8.27 2.33
N ASP A 78 9.39 7.24 1.79
CA ASP A 78 9.18 7.10 0.35
C ASP A 78 7.73 7.43 0.01
N THR A 79 7.53 8.19 -1.07
CA THR A 79 6.20 8.58 -1.53
C THR A 79 5.92 7.93 -2.87
N TYR A 80 4.78 7.23 -2.95
CA TYR A 80 4.25 6.67 -4.19
C TYR A 80 2.95 7.38 -4.53
N GLU A 81 2.70 7.58 -5.83
CA GLU A 81 1.50 8.24 -6.31
C GLU A 81 0.62 7.23 -7.05
N THR A 82 -0.65 7.17 -6.65
CA THR A 82 -1.69 6.41 -7.36
C THR A 82 -2.63 7.39 -8.02
N VAL A 83 -2.82 7.25 -9.34
CA VAL A 83 -3.76 8.09 -10.10
C VAL A 83 -4.90 7.22 -10.59
N ILE A 84 -6.12 7.61 -10.23
CA ILE A 84 -7.35 6.96 -10.67
C ILE A 84 -8.09 7.96 -11.53
N GLU A 85 -8.24 7.66 -12.81
CA GLU A 85 -8.97 8.50 -13.75
C GLU A 85 -9.43 7.67 -14.95
N ASN A 86 -10.59 8.03 -15.49
CA ASN A 86 -11.14 7.37 -16.69
C ASN A 86 -11.26 5.84 -16.56
N GLY A 87 -11.57 5.35 -15.36
CA GLY A 87 -11.70 3.93 -15.09
C GLY A 87 -10.39 3.17 -15.07
N ALA A 88 -9.26 3.85 -14.94
CA ALA A 88 -7.94 3.23 -14.91
C ALA A 88 -7.16 3.65 -13.66
N CYS A 89 -6.22 2.81 -13.26
CA CYS A 89 -5.34 3.06 -12.12
C CYS A 89 -3.89 2.95 -12.58
N THR A 90 -3.10 3.97 -12.29
CA THR A 90 -1.65 3.97 -12.55
C THR A 90 -0.92 4.31 -11.27
N VAL A 91 0.32 3.81 -11.15
CA VAL A 91 1.15 4.00 -9.97
C VAL A 91 2.55 4.43 -10.40
N THR A 92 3.13 5.37 -9.69
CA THR A 92 4.51 5.80 -9.94
C THR A 92 5.23 6.08 -8.62
N SER A 93 6.54 5.84 -8.59
CA SER A 93 7.41 6.23 -7.48
C SER A 93 7.90 7.68 -7.60
N HIS A 94 7.48 8.38 -8.66
CA HIS A 94 7.87 9.77 -8.92
C HIS A 94 6.62 10.65 -8.92
N PRO A 95 6.10 11.07 -7.75
CA PRO A 95 4.89 11.89 -7.66
C PRO A 95 5.06 13.20 -8.46
N ALA A 96 4.06 13.52 -9.26
CA ALA A 96 4.10 14.70 -10.13
C ALA A 96 2.85 15.56 -10.04
N ARG A 97 1.79 15.07 -9.38
CA ARG A 97 0.50 15.78 -9.27
C ARG A 97 0.20 16.15 -7.83
N GLU A 98 -0.62 17.18 -7.63
CA GLU A 98 -1.15 17.51 -6.31
C GLU A 98 -2.07 16.41 -5.82
N PRO A 99 -1.87 15.88 -4.59
CA PRO A 99 -2.72 14.82 -4.08
C PRO A 99 -4.06 15.36 -3.60
N LYS A 100 -5.12 14.66 -3.97
CA LYS A 100 -6.44 14.84 -3.37
C LYS A 100 -6.48 14.26 -1.97
N LEU A 101 -5.68 13.21 -1.76
CA LEU A 101 -5.50 12.53 -0.48
C LEU A 101 -4.05 12.15 -0.32
N ALA A 102 -3.46 12.48 0.83
CA ALA A 102 -2.13 12.02 1.21
C ALA A 102 -2.24 11.21 2.49
N MET A 103 -1.71 9.98 2.47
CA MET A 103 -1.71 9.09 3.63
C MET A 103 -0.29 8.79 4.05
N THR A 104 -0.05 8.82 5.37
CA THR A 104 1.28 8.53 5.95
C THR A 104 1.15 7.37 6.91
N MET A 105 2.00 6.37 6.77
CA MET A 105 1.98 5.18 7.59
C MET A 105 3.35 4.50 7.61
N ASP A 106 3.58 3.66 8.63
CA ASP A 106 4.79 2.84 8.69
C ASP A 106 4.66 1.63 7.75
N PRO A 107 5.77 0.94 7.44
CA PRO A 107 5.72 -0.18 6.50
C PRO A 107 4.90 -1.37 6.99
N VAL A 108 4.88 -1.64 8.27
CA VAL A 108 4.08 -2.74 8.82
C VAL A 108 2.60 -2.48 8.58
N THR A 109 2.15 -1.26 8.91
CA THR A 109 0.76 -0.84 8.68
C THR A 109 0.41 -0.91 7.19
N PHE A 110 1.28 -0.40 6.32
CA PHE A 110 1.07 -0.43 4.89
C PHE A 110 0.88 -1.85 4.36
N LEU A 111 1.77 -2.77 4.74
CA LEU A 111 1.68 -4.16 4.28
C LEU A 111 0.43 -4.86 4.80
N LYS A 112 -0.01 -4.54 6.01
CA LYS A 112 -1.28 -5.08 6.53
C LYS A 112 -2.48 -4.56 5.76
N VAL A 113 -2.49 -3.28 5.41
CA VAL A 113 -3.58 -2.70 4.61
C VAL A 113 -3.68 -3.39 3.26
N VAL A 114 -2.56 -3.51 2.53
CA VAL A 114 -2.57 -4.05 1.17
C VAL A 114 -2.68 -5.57 1.11
N SER A 115 -2.53 -6.25 2.23
CA SER A 115 -2.64 -7.71 2.32
C SER A 115 -3.93 -8.18 3.00
N GLY A 116 -4.80 -7.25 3.39
CA GLY A 116 -6.03 -7.60 4.09
C GLY A 116 -5.86 -7.98 5.55
N GLY A 117 -4.66 -7.80 6.12
CA GLY A 117 -4.37 -8.12 7.52
C GLY A 117 -4.78 -7.05 8.51
N GLY A 118 -5.35 -5.95 8.04
CA GLY A 118 -5.84 -4.87 8.90
C GLY A 118 -6.95 -4.10 8.22
N ASN A 119 -7.82 -3.49 9.04
CA ASN A 119 -8.90 -2.64 8.54
C ASN A 119 -8.38 -1.20 8.42
N PRO A 120 -8.32 -0.62 7.20
CA PRO A 120 -7.78 0.74 7.02
C PRO A 120 -8.51 1.78 7.86
N MET A 121 -9.83 1.68 7.99
CA MET A 121 -10.60 2.65 8.75
C MET A 121 -10.26 2.59 10.25
N MET A 122 -10.10 1.38 10.79
CA MET A 122 -9.67 1.20 12.18
C MET A 122 -8.27 1.76 12.41
N MET A 123 -7.36 1.52 11.47
CA MET A 123 -5.99 2.03 11.56
C MET A 123 -5.96 3.56 11.49
N PHE A 124 -6.82 4.14 10.67
CA PHE A 124 -6.98 5.59 10.61
C PHE A 124 -7.49 6.14 11.95
N MET A 125 -8.52 5.53 12.52
CA MET A 125 -9.11 5.96 13.80
C MET A 125 -8.15 5.82 14.97
N THR A 126 -7.27 4.81 14.94
CA THR A 126 -6.27 4.60 16.01
C THR A 126 -4.97 5.36 15.80
N GLY A 127 -4.88 6.17 14.73
CA GLY A 127 -3.70 6.99 14.45
C GLY A 127 -2.54 6.27 13.78
N LYS A 128 -2.72 5.01 13.37
CA LYS A 128 -1.69 4.28 12.62
C LYS A 128 -1.56 4.76 11.19
N ILE A 129 -2.64 5.24 10.60
CA ILE A 129 -2.66 5.90 9.31
C ILE A 129 -3.04 7.35 9.53
N LYS A 130 -2.21 8.28 9.06
CA LYS A 130 -2.52 9.70 9.06
C LYS A 130 -2.95 10.08 7.66
N ALA A 131 -4.09 10.74 7.53
CA ALA A 131 -4.61 11.15 6.23
C ALA A 131 -4.81 12.66 6.21
N LYS A 132 -4.47 13.28 5.08
CA LYS A 132 -4.65 14.70 4.85
C LYS A 132 -5.31 14.88 3.49
N GLY A 133 -6.32 15.73 3.42
CA GLY A 133 -7.07 15.99 2.20
C GLY A 133 -8.48 15.41 2.27
N ASP A 134 -8.92 14.75 1.19
CA ASP A 134 -10.28 14.21 1.08
C ASP A 134 -10.45 12.93 1.92
N LEU A 135 -10.97 13.07 3.12
CA LEU A 135 -11.18 11.95 4.03
C LEU A 135 -12.27 10.98 3.54
N GLY A 136 -13.22 11.46 2.74
CA GLY A 136 -14.19 10.58 2.10
C GLY A 136 -13.52 9.63 1.11
N LEU A 137 -12.52 10.12 0.40
CA LEU A 137 -11.71 9.27 -0.49
C LEU A 137 -10.93 8.22 0.32
N ALA A 138 -10.42 8.58 1.49
CA ALA A 138 -9.72 7.63 2.35
C ALA A 138 -10.61 6.43 2.70
N ALA A 139 -11.89 6.69 2.99
CA ALA A 139 -12.85 5.63 3.28
C ALA A 139 -13.13 4.75 2.04
N GLN A 140 -13.03 5.31 0.84
CA GLN A 140 -13.28 4.59 -0.41
C GLN A 140 -12.11 3.74 -0.88
N VAL A 141 -10.88 4.08 -0.51
CA VAL A 141 -9.67 3.42 -1.03
C VAL A 141 -9.75 1.90 -0.89
N ALA A 142 -10.19 1.40 0.27
CA ALA A 142 -10.28 -0.04 0.50
C ALA A 142 -11.30 -0.73 -0.42
N LYS A 143 -12.28 0.01 -0.94
CA LYS A 143 -13.33 -0.51 -1.83
C LYS A 143 -12.91 -0.48 -3.29
N LEU A 144 -11.94 0.35 -3.64
CA LEU A 144 -11.49 0.52 -5.01
C LEU A 144 -10.54 -0.58 -5.46
N PHE A 145 -10.05 -1.39 -4.54
CA PHE A 145 -9.10 -2.46 -4.82
C PHE A 145 -9.60 -3.78 -4.26
N ASP A 146 -9.31 -4.85 -4.99
CA ASP A 146 -9.64 -6.22 -4.58
C ASP A 146 -8.51 -6.73 -3.68
N ILE A 147 -8.52 -6.30 -2.42
CA ILE A 147 -7.44 -6.61 -1.48
C ILE A 147 -7.47 -8.08 -1.11
N PRO A 148 -6.34 -8.81 -1.26
CA PRO A 148 -6.29 -10.23 -0.92
C PRO A 148 -6.47 -10.44 0.58
N LYS A 149 -6.87 -11.65 0.94
CA LYS A 149 -6.99 -12.08 2.33
C LYS A 149 -6.26 -13.39 2.52
N ALA A 150 -5.63 -13.53 3.67
CA ALA A 150 -4.94 -14.75 4.03
C ALA A 150 -5.90 -15.89 4.31
#